data_96d0b6d661641904f007b8b91f51cd80
#
_entry.id   96d0b6d661641904f007b8b91f51cd80
#
_cell.length_a   1.000
_cell.length_b   1.000
_cell.length_c   1.000
_cell.angle_alpha   90.00
_cell.angle_beta   90.00
_cell.angle_gamma   90.00
#
_symmetry.space_group_name_H-M   'P 1'
#
loop_
_entity.id
_entity.type
_entity.pdbx_description
1 polymer ?
#
loop_
_entity_poly.entity_id
_entity_poly.type
_entity_poly.pdbx_seq_one_letter_code
_entity_poly.pdbx_strand_id
1 'polypeptide(L)'
;TWLNSSGDTQTFDVAFIMVHGTPGEDGLLQKYFENLNIPFTTGSSDSVSTTFNKYLSNHKLRQAGLLVAKSYLIEKGNLLDQDELNNILQLIPLPCFVKPNHGGSSLGVSKVLTKDDILPSIDHAFKTGTPSVLIESLLIGKEYSVGVVPGDDSSPIAMPITEIISENEFFDYEAKYEGASQEITSAEISIELADKIQLNALKAYNLLECRGMVRVDFIVVEENCPAILEINSVPGFTKMSLLPQQLAHAGINVRDLLSRIIESSIAH
;
A
#
# COMPACT_ATOMS: atom_id res chain seq x y z
N THR A 1 -3.79 8.94 28.55
CA THR A 1 -2.82 8.70 29.61
C THR A 1 -2.13 7.36 29.36
N TRP A 2 -0.82 7.36 29.22
CA TRP A 2 -0.02 6.14 29.03
C TRP A 2 0.65 5.79 30.36
N LEU A 3 0.66 4.51 30.74
CA LEU A 3 1.45 4.03 31.86
C LEU A 3 2.79 3.52 31.33
N ASN A 4 3.90 4.09 31.81
CA ASN A 4 5.22 3.54 31.55
C ASN A 4 5.46 2.24 32.32
N SER A 5 6.60 1.59 32.10
CA SER A 5 6.98 0.36 32.80
C SER A 5 7.12 0.52 34.32
N SER A 6 7.26 1.76 34.83
CA SER A 6 7.31 2.09 36.25
C SER A 6 5.93 2.35 36.85
N GLY A 7 4.85 2.34 36.05
CA GLY A 7 3.49 2.64 36.48
C GLY A 7 3.18 4.16 36.58
N ASP A 8 4.09 5.02 36.10
CA ASP A 8 3.85 6.45 36.07
C ASP A 8 2.99 6.85 34.89
N THR A 9 2.10 7.78 35.10
CA THR A 9 1.24 8.35 34.08
C THR A 9 1.98 9.38 33.24
N GLN A 10 2.04 9.16 31.92
CA GLN A 10 2.55 10.14 30.96
C GLN A 10 1.42 10.67 30.08
N THR A 11 1.46 11.95 29.74
CA THR A 11 0.59 12.60 28.78
C THR A 11 1.40 12.97 27.54
N PHE A 12 0.76 12.95 26.39
CA PHE A 12 1.32 13.40 25.12
C PHE A 12 0.22 14.04 24.28
N ASP A 13 0.61 14.98 23.41
CA ASP A 13 -0.33 15.79 22.63
C ASP A 13 -0.66 15.16 21.29
N VAL A 14 0.21 14.29 20.77
CA VAL A 14 0.07 13.63 19.47
C VAL A 14 0.74 12.27 19.46
N ALA A 15 0.18 11.31 18.75
CA ALA A 15 0.78 10.00 18.49
C ALA A 15 1.41 9.98 17.10
N PHE A 16 2.71 9.77 17.01
CA PHE A 16 3.41 9.56 15.75
C PHE A 16 3.42 8.06 15.42
N ILE A 17 2.58 7.65 14.43
CA ILE A 17 2.38 6.24 14.11
C ILE A 17 3.32 5.83 12.97
N MET A 18 4.26 4.90 13.26
CA MET A 18 5.19 4.28 12.30
C MET A 18 5.29 2.76 12.54
N VAL A 19 4.15 2.11 12.63
CA VAL A 19 4.03 0.67 12.90
C VAL A 19 3.50 -0.03 11.64
N HIS A 20 4.31 -0.90 11.06
CA HIS A 20 3.91 -1.70 9.91
C HIS A 20 2.99 -2.86 10.33
N GLY A 21 2.07 -3.22 9.43
CA GLY A 21 1.09 -4.26 9.68
C GLY A 21 0.15 -3.91 10.82
N THR A 22 -0.47 -4.94 11.39
CA THR A 22 -1.34 -4.81 12.56
C THR A 22 -0.51 -4.47 13.82
N PRO A 23 -0.92 -3.47 14.63
CA PRO A 23 -2.15 -2.66 14.57
C PRO A 23 -2.00 -1.30 13.88
N GLY A 24 -0.90 -1.03 13.18
CA GLY A 24 -0.57 0.30 12.63
C GLY A 24 -1.21 0.60 11.28
N GLU A 25 -1.42 -0.43 10.44
CA GLU A 25 -1.92 -0.28 9.07
C GLU A 25 -3.36 -0.79 8.86
N ASP A 26 -3.99 -1.38 9.87
CA ASP A 26 -5.33 -1.96 9.80
C ASP A 26 -6.43 -1.06 10.40
N GLY A 27 -6.07 0.12 10.90
CA GLY A 27 -6.98 1.06 11.52
C GLY A 27 -7.21 0.85 13.03
N LEU A 28 -6.71 -0.24 13.62
CA LEU A 28 -6.95 -0.54 15.05
C LEU A 28 -6.31 0.50 15.97
N LEU A 29 -5.06 0.87 15.69
CA LEU A 29 -4.33 1.86 16.49
C LEU A 29 -4.95 3.25 16.32
N GLN A 30 -5.33 3.61 15.10
CA GLN A 30 -6.03 4.86 14.82
C GLN A 30 -7.37 4.93 15.57
N LYS A 31 -8.16 3.85 15.51
CA LYS A 31 -9.44 3.76 16.26
C LYS A 31 -9.26 3.92 17.76
N TYR A 32 -8.19 3.36 18.31
CA TYR A 32 -7.84 3.54 19.71
C TYR A 32 -7.60 5.01 20.05
N PHE A 33 -6.81 5.73 19.25
CA PHE A 33 -6.54 7.16 19.47
C PHE A 33 -7.76 8.05 19.21
N GLU A 34 -8.59 7.74 18.20
CA GLU A 34 -9.86 8.42 17.95
C GLU A 34 -10.76 8.36 19.18
N ASN A 35 -10.92 7.17 19.80
CA ASN A 35 -11.75 7.01 21.00
C ASN A 35 -11.22 7.77 22.22
N LEU A 36 -9.93 8.09 22.26
CA LEU A 36 -9.30 8.88 23.32
C LEU A 36 -9.22 10.38 22.98
N ASN A 37 -9.67 10.79 21.79
CA ASN A 37 -9.49 12.16 21.27
C ASN A 37 -8.02 12.61 21.30
N ILE A 38 -7.10 11.69 20.96
CA ILE A 38 -5.67 11.98 20.84
C ILE A 38 -5.34 12.13 19.35
N PRO A 39 -4.80 13.27 18.90
CA PRO A 39 -4.34 13.46 17.53
C PRO A 39 -3.26 12.44 17.13
N PHE A 40 -3.22 12.06 15.86
CA PHE A 40 -2.21 11.14 15.32
C PHE A 40 -1.87 11.45 13.86
N THR A 41 -0.72 10.95 13.40
CA THR A 41 -0.05 11.40 12.16
C THR A 41 -0.45 10.67 10.88
N THR A 42 -1.38 9.72 10.94
CA THR A 42 -1.90 8.98 9.76
C THR A 42 -3.32 9.41 9.40
N GLY A 43 -3.87 8.86 8.33
CA GLY A 43 -5.29 8.94 8.03
C GLY A 43 -6.16 8.36 9.16
N SER A 44 -7.48 8.60 9.11
CA SER A 44 -8.45 8.04 10.05
C SER A 44 -8.42 6.51 10.07
N SER A 45 -9.04 5.91 11.10
CA SER A 45 -9.17 4.44 11.17
C SER A 45 -9.82 3.86 9.91
N ASP A 46 -10.82 4.53 9.35
CA ASP A 46 -11.52 4.10 8.14
C ASP A 46 -10.63 4.25 6.88
N SER A 47 -9.87 5.32 6.77
CA SER A 47 -8.91 5.53 5.67
C SER A 47 -7.84 4.44 5.68
N VAL A 48 -7.18 4.24 6.83
CA VAL A 48 -6.09 3.29 6.98
C VAL A 48 -6.58 1.84 6.79
N SER A 49 -7.72 1.47 7.36
CA SER A 49 -8.30 0.13 7.14
C SER A 49 -8.72 -0.10 5.69
N THR A 50 -9.20 0.95 5.00
CA THR A 50 -9.53 0.87 3.57
C THR A 50 -8.28 0.64 2.72
N THR A 51 -7.18 1.35 2.97
CA THR A 51 -5.93 1.14 2.23
C THR A 51 -5.33 -0.24 2.49
N PHE A 52 -5.47 -0.79 3.69
CA PHE A 52 -4.99 -2.12 4.06
C PHE A 52 -5.83 -3.25 3.45
N ASN A 53 -7.11 -2.99 3.17
CA ASN A 53 -8.01 -3.92 2.47
C ASN A 53 -7.88 -3.73 0.95
N LYS A 54 -7.11 -4.60 0.29
CA LYS A 54 -6.79 -4.51 -1.14
C LYS A 54 -8.05 -4.49 -2.03
N TYR A 55 -9.07 -5.28 -1.67
CA TYR A 55 -10.32 -5.32 -2.44
C TYR A 55 -11.08 -4.00 -2.37
N LEU A 56 -11.28 -3.44 -1.17
CA LEU A 56 -11.98 -2.17 -0.98
C LEU A 56 -11.20 -1.02 -1.62
N SER A 57 -9.90 -0.97 -1.43
CA SER A 57 -9.03 0.02 -2.05
C SER A 57 -9.14 -0.03 -3.57
N ASN A 58 -8.93 -1.20 -4.19
CA ASN A 58 -9.04 -1.39 -5.63
C ASN A 58 -10.44 -1.07 -6.16
N HIS A 59 -11.49 -1.37 -5.40
CA HIS A 59 -12.87 -1.06 -5.78
C HIS A 59 -13.09 0.45 -5.86
N LYS A 60 -12.71 1.22 -4.83
CA LYS A 60 -12.82 2.69 -4.81
C LYS A 60 -11.99 3.33 -5.93
N LEU A 61 -10.74 2.88 -6.10
CA LEU A 61 -9.84 3.38 -7.15
C LEU A 61 -10.41 3.16 -8.56
N ARG A 62 -10.94 1.97 -8.82
CA ARG A 62 -11.57 1.64 -10.12
C ARG A 62 -12.81 2.49 -10.38
N GLN A 63 -13.67 2.72 -9.38
CA GLN A 63 -14.84 3.59 -9.50
C GLN A 63 -14.47 5.03 -9.85
N ALA A 64 -13.31 5.50 -9.38
CA ALA A 64 -12.77 6.82 -9.71
C ALA A 64 -12.03 6.88 -11.05
N GLY A 65 -12.03 5.77 -11.83
CA GLY A 65 -11.39 5.69 -13.14
C GLY A 65 -9.86 5.50 -13.07
N LEU A 66 -9.31 5.08 -11.92
CA LEU A 66 -7.90 4.69 -11.81
C LEU A 66 -7.75 3.22 -12.20
N LEU A 67 -6.68 2.91 -12.94
CA LEU A 67 -6.40 1.54 -13.35
C LEU A 67 -5.87 0.74 -12.17
N VAL A 68 -6.46 -0.43 -11.95
CA VAL A 68 -6.07 -1.44 -10.96
C VAL A 68 -6.29 -2.83 -11.55
N ALA A 69 -5.62 -3.84 -11.03
CA ALA A 69 -5.82 -5.22 -11.44
C ALA A 69 -7.28 -5.67 -11.25
N LYS A 70 -7.79 -6.52 -12.13
CA LYS A 70 -9.08 -7.20 -11.91
C LYS A 70 -8.93 -8.15 -10.73
N SER A 71 -9.91 -8.18 -9.85
CA SER A 71 -9.84 -9.01 -8.64
C SER A 71 -11.19 -9.64 -8.31
N TYR A 72 -11.12 -10.83 -7.71
CA TYR A 72 -12.26 -11.55 -7.14
C TYR A 72 -11.97 -11.87 -5.67
N LEU A 73 -12.93 -11.57 -4.80
CA LEU A 73 -12.80 -11.75 -3.36
C LEU A 73 -13.39 -13.09 -2.94
N ILE A 74 -12.66 -13.81 -2.10
CA ILE A 74 -13.10 -15.07 -1.49
C ILE A 74 -13.06 -14.91 0.01
N GLU A 75 -14.23 -14.99 0.65
CA GLU A 75 -14.35 -14.97 2.10
C GLU A 75 -14.01 -16.35 2.70
N LYS A 76 -13.45 -16.36 3.91
CA LYS A 76 -13.12 -17.59 4.61
C LYS A 76 -14.36 -18.43 4.86
N GLY A 77 -14.31 -19.70 4.44
CA GLY A 77 -15.43 -20.63 4.55
C GLY A 77 -16.30 -20.73 3.30
N ASN A 78 -16.14 -19.86 2.31
CA ASN A 78 -16.76 -20.04 1.01
C ASN A 78 -16.03 -21.15 0.25
N LEU A 79 -16.79 -22.17 -0.16
CA LEU A 79 -16.29 -23.27 -1.00
C LEU A 79 -16.58 -22.91 -2.46
N LEU A 80 -15.53 -22.79 -3.25
CA LEU A 80 -15.67 -22.59 -4.70
C LEU A 80 -16.01 -23.92 -5.36
N ASP A 81 -17.12 -23.97 -6.08
CA ASP A 81 -17.41 -25.09 -6.98
C ASP A 81 -16.71 -24.91 -8.34
N GLN A 82 -16.81 -25.92 -9.21
CA GLN A 82 -16.13 -25.90 -10.51
C GLN A 82 -16.69 -24.85 -11.48
N ASP A 83 -17.98 -24.56 -11.39
CA ASP A 83 -18.62 -23.56 -12.25
C ASP A 83 -18.24 -22.15 -11.81
N GLU A 84 -18.22 -21.88 -10.51
CA GLU A 84 -17.73 -20.61 -9.94
C GLU A 84 -16.27 -20.38 -10.29
N LEU A 85 -15.41 -21.39 -10.15
CA LEU A 85 -14.02 -21.32 -10.54
C LEU A 85 -13.84 -21.03 -12.05
N ASN A 86 -14.65 -21.64 -12.91
CA ASN A 86 -14.62 -21.35 -14.33
C ASN A 86 -15.04 -19.91 -14.63
N ASN A 87 -16.06 -19.38 -13.94
CA ASN A 87 -16.49 -17.99 -14.08
C ASN A 87 -15.41 -17.01 -13.64
N ILE A 88 -14.71 -17.30 -12.53
CA ILE A 88 -13.58 -16.51 -12.08
C ILE A 88 -12.48 -16.48 -13.13
N LEU A 89 -12.13 -17.62 -13.72
CA LEU A 89 -11.08 -17.71 -14.73
C LEU A 89 -11.46 -17.05 -16.07
N GLN A 90 -12.73 -16.90 -16.40
CA GLN A 90 -13.16 -16.06 -17.52
C GLN A 90 -12.92 -14.57 -17.26
N LEU A 91 -13.08 -14.12 -16.02
CA LEU A 91 -12.83 -12.72 -15.61
C LEU A 91 -11.34 -12.44 -15.43
N ILE A 92 -10.64 -13.40 -14.82
CA ILE A 92 -9.22 -13.31 -14.42
C ILE A 92 -8.48 -14.52 -15.00
N PRO A 93 -7.99 -14.42 -16.26
CA PRO A 93 -7.30 -15.53 -16.91
C PRO A 93 -5.95 -15.82 -16.23
N LEU A 94 -5.49 -17.04 -16.41
CA LEU A 94 -4.15 -17.47 -16.01
C LEU A 94 -3.06 -16.88 -16.95
N PRO A 95 -1.87 -16.57 -16.44
CA PRO A 95 -1.49 -16.65 -15.03
C PRO A 95 -2.13 -15.53 -14.19
N CYS A 96 -2.39 -15.84 -12.91
CA CYS A 96 -2.95 -14.88 -11.97
C CYS A 96 -2.22 -14.94 -10.61
N PHE A 97 -2.55 -14.03 -9.70
CA PHE A 97 -2.11 -14.09 -8.32
C PHE A 97 -3.23 -14.51 -7.39
N VAL A 98 -2.88 -15.30 -6.37
CA VAL A 98 -3.71 -15.53 -5.19
C VAL A 98 -2.97 -14.94 -3.99
N LYS A 99 -3.63 -14.04 -3.25
CA LYS A 99 -3.00 -13.31 -2.14
C LYS A 99 -3.98 -13.00 -1.01
N PRO A 100 -3.50 -12.82 0.24
CA PRO A 100 -4.32 -12.30 1.31
C PRO A 100 -4.90 -10.93 0.95
N ASN A 101 -6.17 -10.69 1.28
CA ASN A 101 -6.81 -9.39 1.08
C ASN A 101 -6.23 -8.33 2.04
N HIS A 102 -5.86 -8.75 3.27
CA HIS A 102 -5.23 -7.92 4.28
C HIS A 102 -3.79 -8.40 4.51
N GLY A 103 -2.86 -7.48 4.60
CA GLY A 103 -1.46 -7.81 4.86
C GLY A 103 -0.50 -7.17 3.85
N GLY A 104 0.80 -7.33 4.13
CA GLY A 104 1.90 -6.76 3.37
C GLY A 104 3.04 -7.76 3.18
N SER A 105 4.19 -7.26 2.70
CA SER A 105 5.44 -8.01 2.57
C SER A 105 5.35 -9.31 1.76
N SER A 106 4.42 -9.40 0.81
CA SER A 106 4.19 -10.57 -0.06
C SER A 106 3.91 -11.89 0.68
N LEU A 107 3.60 -11.85 1.98
CA LEU A 107 3.31 -13.06 2.76
C LEU A 107 2.03 -13.73 2.27
N GLY A 108 2.09 -15.03 1.96
CA GLY A 108 0.96 -15.81 1.47
C GLY A 108 0.54 -15.51 0.03
N VAL A 109 1.37 -14.81 -0.74
CA VAL A 109 1.15 -14.55 -2.17
C VAL A 109 1.63 -15.75 -3.00
N SER A 110 0.83 -16.16 -3.96
CA SER A 110 1.17 -17.23 -4.92
C SER A 110 0.88 -16.78 -6.36
N LYS A 111 1.86 -16.95 -7.26
CA LYS A 111 1.63 -16.88 -8.70
C LYS A 111 1.08 -18.23 -9.18
N VAL A 112 -0.10 -18.20 -9.77
CA VAL A 112 -0.84 -19.40 -10.20
C VAL A 112 -0.76 -19.52 -11.71
N LEU A 113 -0.23 -20.64 -12.17
CA LEU A 113 -0.03 -20.93 -13.60
C LEU A 113 -1.09 -21.86 -14.16
N THR A 114 -1.65 -22.75 -13.34
CA THR A 114 -2.65 -23.74 -13.75
C THR A 114 -3.90 -23.66 -12.88
N LYS A 115 -5.03 -24.14 -13.39
CA LYS A 115 -6.30 -24.18 -12.65
C LYS A 115 -6.19 -25.00 -11.37
N ASP A 116 -5.42 -26.08 -11.40
CA ASP A 116 -5.29 -27.02 -10.28
C ASP A 116 -4.54 -26.40 -9.10
N ASP A 117 -3.72 -25.36 -9.34
CA ASP A 117 -2.96 -24.65 -8.29
C ASP A 117 -3.80 -23.61 -7.54
N ILE A 118 -5.01 -23.25 -8.00
CA ILE A 118 -5.81 -22.17 -7.41
C ILE A 118 -6.23 -22.51 -5.98
N LEU A 119 -6.89 -23.66 -5.78
CA LEU A 119 -7.38 -24.05 -4.45
C LEU A 119 -6.25 -24.23 -3.44
N PRO A 120 -5.12 -24.91 -3.76
CA PRO A 120 -3.95 -24.95 -2.88
C PRO A 120 -3.39 -23.55 -2.54
N SER A 121 -3.40 -22.61 -3.49
CA SER A 121 -2.92 -21.24 -3.27
C SER A 121 -3.86 -20.45 -2.37
N ILE A 122 -5.19 -20.65 -2.48
CA ILE A 122 -6.18 -20.06 -1.58
C ILE A 122 -5.98 -20.56 -0.15
N ASP A 123 -5.80 -21.88 0.02
CA ASP A 123 -5.52 -22.47 1.32
C ASP A 123 -4.22 -21.95 1.91
N HIS A 124 -3.18 -21.77 1.07
CA HIS A 124 -1.92 -21.16 1.51
C HIS A 124 -2.12 -19.73 2.00
N ALA A 125 -2.85 -18.91 1.26
CA ALA A 125 -3.13 -17.54 1.64
C ALA A 125 -3.94 -17.46 2.96
N PHE A 126 -4.92 -18.34 3.19
CA PHE A 126 -5.69 -18.39 4.44
C PHE A 126 -4.85 -18.78 5.66
N LYS A 127 -3.72 -19.48 5.51
CA LYS A 127 -2.80 -19.82 6.61
C LYS A 127 -2.14 -18.59 7.24
N THR A 128 -2.15 -17.45 6.57
CA THR A 128 -1.68 -16.17 7.16
C THR A 128 -2.63 -15.61 8.21
N GLY A 129 -3.83 -16.19 8.36
CA GLY A 129 -4.86 -15.70 9.29
C GLY A 129 -5.79 -14.64 8.70
N THR A 130 -5.64 -14.29 7.41
CA THR A 130 -6.53 -13.33 6.73
C THR A 130 -7.99 -13.82 6.74
N PRO A 131 -9.00 -12.93 6.89
CA PRO A 131 -10.41 -13.32 6.77
C PRO A 131 -10.86 -13.54 5.32
N SER A 132 -10.13 -13.02 4.35
CA SER A 132 -10.46 -13.12 2.93
C SER A 132 -9.22 -13.13 2.05
N VAL A 133 -9.35 -13.70 0.85
CA VAL A 133 -8.29 -13.88 -0.14
C VAL A 133 -8.72 -13.26 -1.47
N LEU A 134 -7.79 -12.71 -2.23
CA LEU A 134 -8.00 -12.22 -3.59
C LEU A 134 -7.41 -13.20 -4.61
N ILE A 135 -8.18 -13.48 -5.67
CA ILE A 135 -7.62 -13.86 -6.96
C ILE A 135 -7.52 -12.58 -7.79
N GLU A 136 -6.35 -12.30 -8.33
CA GLU A 136 -6.07 -11.03 -9.01
C GLU A 136 -5.32 -11.25 -10.32
N SER A 137 -5.70 -10.48 -11.37
CA SER A 137 -5.04 -10.58 -12.66
C SER A 137 -3.57 -10.18 -12.58
N LEU A 138 -2.71 -10.96 -13.25
CA LEU A 138 -1.31 -10.57 -13.42
C LEU A 138 -1.23 -9.27 -14.23
N LEU A 139 -0.55 -8.27 -13.67
CA LEU A 139 -0.11 -7.08 -14.39
C LEU A 139 1.35 -7.31 -14.83
N ILE A 140 1.63 -7.06 -16.10
CA ILE A 140 2.98 -7.20 -16.66
C ILE A 140 3.47 -5.82 -17.06
N GLY A 141 4.61 -5.40 -16.52
CA GLY A 141 5.19 -4.11 -16.79
C GLY A 141 6.31 -3.75 -15.82
N LYS A 142 6.79 -2.52 -15.90
CA LYS A 142 7.79 -1.99 -14.99
C LYS A 142 7.14 -1.51 -13.70
N GLU A 143 7.80 -1.74 -12.58
CA GLU A 143 7.32 -1.34 -11.25
C GLU A 143 7.89 0.01 -10.84
N TYR A 144 7.02 0.88 -10.33
CA TYR A 144 7.36 2.21 -9.85
C TYR A 144 6.73 2.48 -8.49
N SER A 145 7.37 3.33 -7.71
CA SER A 145 6.88 3.74 -6.40
C SER A 145 6.95 5.25 -6.24
N VAL A 146 5.90 5.82 -5.62
CA VAL A 146 5.79 7.26 -5.37
C VAL A 146 5.35 7.52 -3.95
N GLY A 147 6.14 8.29 -3.22
CA GLY A 147 5.73 8.87 -1.95
C GLY A 147 4.78 10.05 -2.16
N VAL A 148 3.80 10.17 -1.30
CA VAL A 148 2.95 11.37 -1.18
C VAL A 148 3.05 11.88 0.25
N VAL A 149 3.36 13.16 0.40
CA VAL A 149 3.56 13.80 1.70
C VAL A 149 2.88 15.18 1.73
N PRO A 150 2.56 15.75 2.90
CA PRO A 150 2.03 17.11 2.97
C PRO A 150 3.09 18.14 2.54
N GLY A 151 2.73 19.05 1.67
CA GLY A 151 3.50 20.23 1.28
C GLY A 151 3.48 21.34 2.34
N ASP A 152 4.08 22.50 2.03
CA ASP A 152 4.21 23.62 2.98
C ASP A 152 2.84 24.26 3.33
N ASP A 153 1.89 24.18 2.40
CA ASP A 153 0.50 24.64 2.57
C ASP A 153 -0.45 23.52 3.02
N SER A 154 0.10 22.39 3.45
CA SER A 154 -0.63 21.17 3.82
C SER A 154 -1.31 20.44 2.65
N SER A 155 -1.24 20.94 1.42
CA SER A 155 -1.69 20.19 0.25
C SER A 155 -0.73 19.01 -0.02
N PRO A 156 -1.25 17.85 -0.49
CA PRO A 156 -0.39 16.71 -0.78
C PRO A 156 0.51 16.97 -1.99
N ILE A 157 1.78 16.61 -1.89
CA ILE A 157 2.75 16.66 -2.97
C ILE A 157 3.32 15.26 -3.24
N ALA A 158 3.44 14.92 -4.52
CA ALA A 158 4.05 13.66 -4.94
C ALA A 158 5.57 13.80 -5.02
N MET A 159 6.29 12.80 -4.52
CA MET A 159 7.74 12.74 -4.52
C MET A 159 8.30 12.32 -5.89
N PRO A 160 9.62 12.46 -6.12
CA PRO A 160 10.29 11.84 -7.25
C PRO A 160 9.99 10.33 -7.32
N ILE A 161 9.81 9.83 -8.52
CA ILE A 161 9.46 8.43 -8.77
C ILE A 161 10.69 7.56 -8.62
N THR A 162 10.54 6.41 -7.96
CA THR A 162 11.55 5.35 -7.93
C THR A 162 11.13 4.21 -8.84
N GLU A 163 12.00 3.79 -9.78
CA GLU A 163 11.86 2.55 -10.52
C GLU A 163 12.38 1.41 -9.67
N ILE A 164 11.62 0.31 -9.58
CA ILE A 164 12.01 -0.91 -8.87
C ILE A 164 12.31 -1.97 -9.92
N ILE A 165 13.58 -2.38 -9.98
CA ILE A 165 14.06 -3.42 -10.89
C ILE A 165 14.33 -4.66 -10.06
N SER A 166 13.44 -5.66 -10.13
CA SER A 166 13.63 -6.95 -9.47
C SER A 166 14.36 -7.90 -10.40
N GLU A 167 15.34 -8.65 -9.87
CA GLU A 167 15.97 -9.78 -10.57
C GLU A 167 15.01 -10.98 -10.66
N ASN A 168 14.01 -11.05 -9.79
CA ASN A 168 12.96 -12.05 -9.77
C ASN A 168 11.80 -11.67 -10.68
N GLU A 169 10.99 -12.65 -11.11
CA GLU A 169 9.80 -12.41 -11.95
C GLU A 169 8.77 -11.45 -11.32
N PHE A 170 8.83 -11.22 -10.01
CA PHE A 170 8.04 -10.22 -9.27
C PHE A 170 8.77 -9.81 -7.98
N PHE A 171 8.42 -8.63 -7.46
CA PHE A 171 9.02 -8.06 -6.24
C PHE A 171 8.48 -8.77 -4.99
N ASP A 172 8.98 -9.97 -4.72
CA ASP A 172 8.62 -10.80 -3.59
C ASP A 172 9.33 -10.41 -2.28
N TYR A 173 9.13 -11.23 -1.23
CA TYR A 173 9.75 -10.98 0.07
C TYR A 173 11.29 -11.00 -0.01
N GLU A 174 11.87 -11.93 -0.75
CA GLU A 174 13.34 -12.05 -0.89
C GLU A 174 13.90 -10.83 -1.62
N ALA A 175 13.24 -10.40 -2.71
CA ALA A 175 13.63 -9.18 -3.43
C ALA A 175 13.55 -7.92 -2.55
N LYS A 176 12.56 -7.84 -1.65
CA LYS A 176 12.37 -6.68 -0.74
C LYS A 176 13.42 -6.59 0.37
N TYR A 177 13.90 -7.70 0.89
CA TYR A 177 14.70 -7.73 2.13
C TYR A 177 16.10 -8.32 1.97
N GLU A 178 16.38 -9.08 0.91
CA GLU A 178 17.67 -9.73 0.68
C GLU A 178 18.54 -9.04 -0.41
N GLY A 179 18.10 -7.85 -0.87
CA GLY A 179 18.90 -7.03 -1.81
C GLY A 179 18.88 -7.53 -3.26
N ALA A 180 17.87 -8.34 -3.64
CA ALA A 180 17.67 -8.81 -5.00
C ALA A 180 16.93 -7.80 -5.90
N SER A 181 16.86 -6.53 -5.50
CA SER A 181 16.26 -5.46 -6.29
C SER A 181 17.18 -4.24 -6.36
N GLN A 182 17.16 -3.57 -7.51
CA GLN A 182 17.75 -2.25 -7.70
C GLN A 182 16.67 -1.20 -7.66
N GLU A 183 16.87 -0.16 -6.85
CA GLU A 183 15.98 0.98 -6.69
C GLU A 183 16.64 2.23 -7.30
N ILE A 184 16.03 2.79 -8.33
CA ILE A 184 16.57 3.97 -9.04
C ILE A 184 15.66 5.17 -8.80
N THR A 185 16.08 6.09 -7.94
CA THR A 185 15.45 7.39 -7.70
C THR A 185 16.36 8.49 -8.28
N SER A 186 15.97 9.36 -9.16
CA SER A 186 14.73 9.53 -9.90
C SER A 186 14.67 8.59 -11.11
N ALA A 187 13.52 7.95 -11.35
CA ALA A 187 13.35 7.04 -12.48
C ALA A 187 13.60 7.74 -13.84
N GLU A 188 14.28 7.06 -14.76
CA GLU A 188 14.50 7.55 -16.13
C GLU A 188 13.29 7.22 -17.02
N ILE A 189 12.26 8.07 -16.96
CA ILE A 189 11.01 7.93 -17.70
C ILE A 189 10.62 9.24 -18.38
N SER A 190 9.68 9.17 -19.34
CA SER A 190 9.16 10.37 -19.99
C SER A 190 8.42 11.28 -19.00
N ILE A 191 8.47 12.59 -19.24
CA ILE A 191 7.73 13.57 -18.42
C ILE A 191 6.24 13.23 -18.38
N GLU A 192 5.66 12.83 -19.52
CA GLU A 192 4.26 12.46 -19.62
C GLU A 192 3.89 11.28 -18.70
N LEU A 193 4.75 10.25 -18.64
CA LEU A 193 4.53 9.12 -17.76
C LEU A 193 4.72 9.52 -16.29
N ALA A 194 5.74 10.33 -15.98
CA ALA A 194 5.98 10.84 -14.64
C ALA A 194 4.77 11.62 -14.12
N ASP A 195 4.24 12.55 -14.93
CA ASP A 195 3.06 13.35 -14.58
C ASP A 195 1.83 12.45 -14.33
N LYS A 196 1.60 11.44 -15.16
CA LYS A 196 0.48 10.49 -14.97
C LYS A 196 0.60 9.70 -13.66
N ILE A 197 1.79 9.17 -13.36
CA ILE A 197 2.03 8.42 -12.13
C ILE A 197 1.80 9.31 -10.91
N GLN A 198 2.42 10.49 -10.88
CA GLN A 198 2.30 11.43 -9.76
C GLN A 198 0.86 11.93 -9.58
N LEU A 199 0.17 12.28 -10.68
CA LEU A 199 -1.23 12.70 -10.64
C LEU A 199 -2.15 11.58 -10.10
N ASN A 200 -1.94 10.33 -10.54
CA ASN A 200 -2.69 9.18 -10.06
C ASN A 200 -2.41 8.89 -8.57
N ALA A 201 -1.17 9.07 -8.11
CA ALA A 201 -0.81 8.95 -6.70
C ALA A 201 -1.53 9.99 -5.84
N LEU A 202 -1.54 11.27 -6.26
CA LEU A 202 -2.26 12.35 -5.59
C LEU A 202 -3.79 12.11 -5.60
N LYS A 203 -4.33 11.64 -6.72
CA LYS A 203 -5.75 11.31 -6.83
C LYS A 203 -6.14 10.16 -5.89
N ALA A 204 -5.31 9.11 -5.80
CA ALA A 204 -5.53 7.99 -4.89
C ALA A 204 -5.43 8.43 -3.41
N TYR A 205 -4.44 9.24 -3.06
CA TYR A 205 -4.26 9.81 -1.73
C TYR A 205 -5.51 10.58 -1.26
N ASN A 206 -6.03 11.49 -2.10
CA ASN A 206 -7.20 12.27 -1.78
C ASN A 206 -8.49 11.43 -1.73
N LEU A 207 -8.66 10.50 -2.69
CA LEU A 207 -9.84 9.63 -2.78
C LEU A 207 -10.00 8.73 -1.55
N LEU A 208 -8.87 8.23 -1.03
CA LEU A 208 -8.84 7.34 0.14
C LEU A 208 -8.67 8.12 1.45
N GLU A 209 -8.77 9.45 1.41
CA GLU A 209 -8.69 10.32 2.58
C GLU A 209 -7.40 10.10 3.40
N CYS A 210 -6.31 9.79 2.70
CA CYS A 210 -5.01 9.59 3.32
C CYS A 210 -4.51 10.88 4.00
N ARG A 211 -3.68 10.71 5.03
CA ARG A 211 -2.98 11.80 5.73
C ARG A 211 -1.56 11.39 6.04
N GLY A 212 -0.70 12.39 6.30
CA GLY A 212 0.71 12.16 6.60
C GLY A 212 1.47 11.61 5.40
N MET A 213 2.32 10.65 5.63
CA MET A 213 3.18 10.04 4.60
C MET A 213 2.52 8.77 4.07
N VAL A 214 2.42 8.65 2.76
CA VAL A 214 1.86 7.47 2.07
C VAL A 214 2.78 7.09 0.92
N ARG A 215 2.85 5.81 0.58
CA ARG A 215 3.52 5.31 -0.63
C ARG A 215 2.51 4.61 -1.52
N VAL A 216 2.52 4.97 -2.79
CA VAL A 216 1.68 4.36 -3.81
C VAL A 216 2.56 3.62 -4.79
N ASP A 217 2.34 2.33 -4.95
CA ASP A 217 3.11 1.46 -5.82
C ASP A 217 2.33 1.18 -7.11
N PHE A 218 3.04 1.19 -8.24
CA PHE A 218 2.48 1.10 -9.59
C PHE A 218 3.15 0.01 -10.41
N ILE A 219 2.40 -0.60 -11.32
CA ILE A 219 2.93 -1.30 -12.48
C ILE A 219 2.49 -0.54 -13.73
N VAL A 220 3.42 -0.12 -14.57
CA VAL A 220 3.11 0.49 -15.85
C VAL A 220 2.92 -0.62 -16.86
N VAL A 221 1.65 -0.93 -17.14
CA VAL A 221 1.25 -1.88 -18.17
C VAL A 221 1.14 -1.16 -19.50
N GLU A 222 1.59 -1.78 -20.59
CA GLU A 222 1.61 -1.18 -21.91
C GLU A 222 2.32 0.19 -21.92
N GLU A 223 2.36 0.88 -23.07
CA GLU A 223 2.98 2.20 -23.11
C GLU A 223 2.15 3.23 -22.34
N ASN A 224 2.72 3.75 -21.23
CA ASN A 224 2.16 4.86 -20.45
C ASN A 224 0.81 4.60 -19.72
N CYS A 225 0.50 3.37 -19.33
CA CYS A 225 -0.70 3.02 -18.55
C CYS A 225 -0.35 2.61 -17.11
N PRO A 226 -0.19 3.55 -16.15
CA PRO A 226 0.12 3.23 -14.76
C PRO A 226 -1.09 2.64 -14.05
N ALA A 227 -0.99 1.38 -13.65
CA ALA A 227 -1.95 0.69 -12.79
C ALA A 227 -1.46 0.75 -11.33
N ILE A 228 -2.34 1.13 -10.40
CA ILE A 228 -2.02 1.10 -8.97
C ILE A 228 -2.00 -0.35 -8.51
N LEU A 229 -0.90 -0.76 -7.87
CA LEU A 229 -0.70 -2.08 -7.30
C LEU A 229 -1.17 -2.13 -5.84
N GLU A 230 -0.68 -1.18 -5.03
CA GLU A 230 -1.07 -1.05 -3.62
C GLU A 230 -0.81 0.37 -3.08
N ILE A 231 -1.42 0.67 -1.92
CA ILE A 231 -1.24 1.93 -1.21
C ILE A 231 -0.84 1.60 0.23
N ASN A 232 0.33 2.10 0.64
CA ASN A 232 0.91 1.89 1.95
C ASN A 232 0.73 3.16 2.79
N SER A 233 -0.22 3.15 3.72
CA SER A 233 -0.57 4.30 4.56
C SER A 233 0.39 4.55 5.73
N VAL A 234 1.28 3.59 6.02
CA VAL A 234 2.39 3.73 6.98
C VAL A 234 3.66 3.17 6.33
N PRO A 235 4.25 3.91 5.36
CA PRO A 235 5.40 3.41 4.60
C PRO A 235 6.65 3.28 5.46
N GLY A 236 7.57 2.38 5.06
CA GLY A 236 8.88 2.25 5.69
C GLY A 236 9.64 3.58 5.71
N PHE A 237 10.29 3.85 6.84
CA PHE A 237 11.00 5.11 7.06
C PHE A 237 12.43 4.91 7.61
N THR A 238 13.07 3.79 7.28
CA THR A 238 14.50 3.57 7.51
C THR A 238 15.31 4.30 6.44
N LYS A 239 16.61 4.48 6.65
CA LYS A 239 17.49 5.11 5.65
C LYS A 239 17.49 4.39 4.28
N MET A 240 17.19 3.10 4.28
CA MET A 240 17.12 2.26 3.07
C MET A 240 15.73 2.20 2.47
N SER A 241 14.72 2.81 3.10
CA SER A 241 13.35 2.82 2.57
C SER A 241 13.22 3.81 1.42
N LEU A 242 12.30 3.53 0.49
CA LEU A 242 12.06 4.34 -0.72
C LEU A 242 11.70 5.79 -0.41
N LEU A 243 10.80 6.03 0.53
CA LEU A 243 10.34 7.38 0.83
C LEU A 243 11.45 8.31 1.32
N PRO A 244 12.33 7.95 2.28
CA PRO A 244 13.49 8.77 2.63
C PRO A 244 14.45 9.05 1.47
N GLN A 245 14.65 8.10 0.55
CA GLN A 245 15.45 8.31 -0.66
C GLN A 245 14.79 9.36 -1.58
N GLN A 246 13.48 9.26 -1.79
CA GLN A 246 12.70 10.21 -2.58
C GLN A 246 12.73 11.61 -1.98
N LEU A 247 12.59 11.74 -0.66
CA LEU A 247 12.71 13.02 0.05
C LEU A 247 14.08 13.66 -0.14
N ALA A 248 15.15 12.87 -0.05
CA ALA A 248 16.51 13.36 -0.27
C ALA A 248 16.70 13.88 -1.71
N HIS A 249 16.15 13.17 -2.73
CA HIS A 249 16.19 13.62 -4.13
C HIS A 249 15.36 14.89 -4.37
N ALA A 250 14.24 15.04 -3.65
CA ALA A 250 13.42 16.26 -3.69
C ALA A 250 14.04 17.44 -2.93
N GLY A 251 15.15 17.23 -2.19
CA GLY A 251 15.74 18.25 -1.33
C GLY A 251 14.89 18.61 -0.11
N ILE A 252 13.95 17.73 0.26
CA ILE A 252 13.07 17.94 1.42
C ILE A 252 13.77 17.48 2.69
N ASN A 253 13.87 18.39 3.67
CA ASN A 253 14.43 18.08 4.96
C ASN A 253 13.44 17.21 5.76
N VAL A 254 13.88 16.02 6.18
CA VAL A 254 13.04 15.06 6.92
C VAL A 254 12.52 15.67 8.23
N ARG A 255 13.35 16.42 8.96
CA ARG A 255 12.93 17.05 10.22
C ARG A 255 11.78 18.04 10.00
N ASP A 256 11.89 18.88 8.95
CA ASP A 256 10.86 19.88 8.65
C ASP A 256 9.55 19.21 8.21
N LEU A 257 9.64 18.15 7.41
CA LEU A 257 8.47 17.34 7.05
C LEU A 257 7.80 16.72 8.28
N LEU A 258 8.56 16.09 9.17
CA LEU A 258 8.00 15.48 10.37
C LEU A 258 7.37 16.52 11.31
N SER A 259 7.99 17.70 11.47
CA SER A 259 7.41 18.82 12.24
C SER A 259 6.07 19.25 11.64
N ARG A 260 5.99 19.40 10.32
CA ARG A 260 4.77 19.76 9.59
C ARG A 260 3.66 18.74 9.79
N ILE A 261 3.99 17.45 9.70
CA ILE A 261 3.02 16.36 9.92
C ILE A 261 2.47 16.39 11.35
N ILE A 262 3.34 16.59 12.34
CA ILE A 262 2.95 16.67 13.74
C ILE A 262 2.05 17.90 13.99
N GLU A 263 2.46 19.07 13.51
CA GLU A 263 1.72 20.33 13.68
C GLU A 263 0.34 20.27 13.02
N SER A 264 0.25 19.72 11.78
CA SER A 264 -1.03 19.54 11.09
C SER A 264 -1.94 18.55 11.81
N SER A 265 -1.38 17.54 12.48
CA SER A 265 -2.17 16.55 13.23
C SER A 265 -2.77 17.12 14.50
N ILE A 266 -2.12 18.09 15.15
CA ILE A 266 -2.62 18.76 16.36
C ILE A 266 -3.70 19.80 16.02
N ALA A 267 -3.66 20.39 14.81
CA ALA A 267 -4.58 21.43 14.37
C ALA A 267 -5.97 20.89 13.95
N HIS A 268 -6.12 19.58 13.81
CA HIS A 268 -7.34 18.87 13.45
C HIS A 268 -7.91 18.11 14.65
#